data_06a493eaefb10ac430d1a2b8cfa58052
#
_entry.id   06a493eaefb10ac430d1a2b8cfa58052
#
_cell.length_a   1.000
_cell.length_b   1.000
_cell.length_c   1.000
_cell.angle_alpha   90.00
_cell.angle_beta   90.00
_cell.angle_gamma   90.00
#
_symmetry.space_group_name_H-M   'P 1'
#
loop_
_entity.id
_entity.type
_entity.pdbx_description
1 polymer ?
#
loop_
_entity_poly.entity_id
_entity_poly.type
_entity_poly.pdbx_seq_one_letter_code
_entity_poly.pdbx_strand_id
1 'polypeptide(L)'
;MFNLIKNEVYKILHKRGTFIVLIITALFITLVSYLIGHEQVNYVSTERYYNSDTGNVAENKTNQEMNELSKKYNDKTWQYYVMDYVYTIVSNYNYAKEGNYLDENIENEYNTIKKALTSDDWKYFVNVKTKNLNNELKGYEESLKSATSDKAKKDIEAEIYRINVAIEMNEYRLKENVKYGNDYINNAIDDVISLASQVKTYETTTNEETKTTVTTT
;
A
#
# COMPACT_ATOMS: atom_id res chain seq x y z
N MET A 1 10.76 35.11 -37.42
CA MET A 1 11.34 34.19 -36.43
C MET A 1 11.05 32.72 -36.75
N PHE A 2 9.83 32.28 -37.01
CA PHE A 2 9.45 30.92 -37.34
C PHE A 2 10.20 30.31 -38.54
N ASN A 3 10.44 31.05 -39.59
CA ASN A 3 11.14 30.55 -40.79
C ASN A 3 12.61 30.28 -40.53
N LEU A 4 13.26 30.98 -39.62
CA LEU A 4 14.66 30.77 -39.25
C LEU A 4 14.80 29.45 -38.46
N ILE A 5 13.93 29.21 -37.49
CA ILE A 5 13.87 27.97 -36.68
C ILE A 5 13.60 26.77 -37.60
N LYS A 6 12.64 26.88 -38.51
CA LYS A 6 12.32 25.83 -39.48
C LYS A 6 13.52 25.47 -40.37
N ASN A 7 14.29 26.46 -40.84
CA ASN A 7 15.48 26.22 -41.64
C ASN A 7 16.61 25.58 -40.83
N GLU A 8 16.80 25.95 -39.58
CA GLU A 8 17.83 25.35 -38.73
C GLU A 8 17.47 23.92 -38.35
N VAL A 9 16.22 23.63 -38.00
CA VAL A 9 15.73 22.27 -37.76
C VAL A 9 15.90 21.40 -39.00
N TYR A 10 15.57 21.96 -40.21
CA TYR A 10 15.74 21.24 -41.46
C TYR A 10 17.21 20.89 -41.75
N LYS A 11 18.18 21.82 -41.52
CA LYS A 11 19.58 21.57 -41.65
C LYS A 11 20.11 20.51 -40.68
N ILE A 12 19.60 20.49 -39.43
CA ILE A 12 19.97 19.49 -38.41
C ILE A 12 19.47 18.12 -38.83
N LEU A 13 18.23 18.00 -39.26
CA LEU A 13 17.59 16.75 -39.65
C LEU A 13 18.18 16.16 -40.96
N HIS A 14 18.72 17.00 -41.86
CA HIS A 14 19.33 16.55 -43.10
C HIS A 14 20.82 16.16 -42.99
N LYS A 15 21.45 16.38 -41.83
CA LYS A 15 22.79 15.81 -41.58
C LYS A 15 22.60 14.31 -41.28
N ARG A 16 23.13 13.45 -42.18
CA ARG A 16 23.03 11.99 -42.05
C ARG A 16 23.46 11.48 -40.66
N GLY A 17 24.48 12.09 -40.05
CA GLY A 17 24.93 11.75 -38.70
C GLY A 17 23.89 12.05 -37.61
N THR A 18 23.21 13.19 -37.67
CA THR A 18 22.15 13.57 -36.70
C THR A 18 20.95 12.64 -36.79
N PHE A 19 20.59 12.25 -38.03
CA PHE A 19 19.47 11.31 -38.23
C PHE A 19 19.78 9.93 -37.65
N ILE A 20 20.99 9.45 -37.81
CA ILE A 20 21.47 8.17 -37.24
C ILE A 20 21.43 8.24 -35.71
N VAL A 21 21.89 9.33 -35.08
CA VAL A 21 21.88 9.51 -33.63
C VAL A 21 20.44 9.53 -33.10
N LEU A 22 19.49 10.22 -33.78
CA LEU A 22 18.09 10.24 -33.38
C LEU A 22 17.45 8.84 -33.44
N ILE A 23 17.76 8.04 -34.48
CA ILE A 23 17.27 6.66 -34.59
C ILE A 23 17.82 5.80 -33.46
N ILE A 24 19.14 5.88 -33.20
CA ILE A 24 19.78 5.12 -32.12
C ILE A 24 19.17 5.51 -30.76
N THR A 25 18.96 6.80 -30.50
CA THR A 25 18.36 7.30 -29.25
C THR A 25 16.91 6.81 -29.11
N ALA A 26 16.12 6.86 -30.18
CA ALA A 26 14.74 6.35 -30.18
C ALA A 26 14.71 4.85 -29.91
N LEU A 27 15.57 4.05 -30.55
CA LEU A 27 15.70 2.61 -30.31
C LEU A 27 16.14 2.32 -28.87
N PHE A 28 17.08 3.10 -28.34
CA PHE A 28 17.55 2.94 -26.97
C PHE A 28 16.44 3.23 -25.97
N ILE A 29 15.67 4.33 -26.14
CA ILE A 29 14.53 4.66 -25.29
C ILE A 29 13.45 3.56 -25.36
N THR A 30 13.16 3.04 -26.55
CA THR A 30 12.18 1.95 -26.73
C THR A 30 12.66 0.66 -26.06
N LEU A 31 13.95 0.34 -26.18
CA LEU A 31 14.54 -0.83 -25.52
C LEU A 31 14.50 -0.71 -23.99
N VAL A 32 14.90 0.45 -23.46
CA VAL A 32 14.86 0.71 -22.01
C VAL A 32 13.42 0.67 -21.49
N SER A 33 12.48 1.29 -22.19
CA SER A 33 11.04 1.25 -21.83
C SER A 33 10.48 -0.17 -21.89
N TYR A 34 10.92 -0.99 -22.87
CA TYR A 34 10.53 -2.39 -22.97
C TYR A 34 11.09 -3.22 -21.81
N LEU A 35 12.39 -3.03 -21.47
CA LEU A 35 13.02 -3.75 -20.34
C LEU A 35 12.39 -3.37 -19.01
N ILE A 36 12.16 -2.07 -18.74
CA ILE A 36 11.51 -1.60 -17.51
C ILE A 36 10.06 -2.10 -17.46
N GLY A 37 9.32 -2.01 -18.56
CA GLY A 37 7.95 -2.53 -18.64
C GLY A 37 7.86 -4.05 -18.45
N HIS A 38 8.86 -4.79 -18.92
CA HIS A 38 8.92 -6.26 -18.75
C HIS A 38 9.29 -6.67 -17.31
N GLU A 39 10.16 -5.91 -16.63
CA GLU A 39 10.45 -6.16 -15.22
C GLU A 39 9.23 -5.88 -14.33
N GLN A 40 8.48 -4.81 -14.60
CA GLN A 40 7.24 -4.53 -13.85
C GLN A 40 6.16 -5.60 -14.06
N VAL A 41 6.06 -6.19 -15.26
CA VAL A 41 5.11 -7.28 -15.52
C VAL A 41 5.49 -8.58 -14.82
N ASN A 42 6.78 -8.83 -14.60
CA ASN A 42 7.25 -10.04 -13.91
C ASN A 42 7.08 -9.99 -12.38
N TYR A 43 6.92 -8.79 -11.77
CA TYR A 43 6.65 -8.67 -10.33
C TYR A 43 5.21 -8.99 -9.92
N VAL A 44 4.27 -9.09 -10.85
CA VAL A 44 2.83 -9.24 -10.57
C VAL A 44 2.35 -10.70 -10.59
N SER A 45 3.18 -11.67 -10.96
CA SER A 45 2.75 -13.06 -11.10
C SER A 45 3.22 -14.01 -9.99
N THR A 46 3.68 -13.51 -8.85
CA THR A 46 3.89 -14.39 -7.70
C THR A 46 2.53 -14.74 -7.10
N GLU A 47 2.07 -15.97 -7.33
CA GLU A 47 0.98 -16.55 -6.56
C GLU A 47 1.27 -16.29 -5.07
N ARG A 48 0.37 -15.60 -4.37
CA ARG A 48 0.50 -15.39 -2.94
C ARG A 48 0.37 -16.74 -2.26
N TYR A 49 1.46 -17.24 -1.75
CA TYR A 49 1.50 -18.51 -1.02
C TYR A 49 1.68 -18.24 0.47
N TYR A 50 0.74 -18.74 1.26
CA TYR A 50 0.78 -18.65 2.71
C TYR A 50 1.23 -19.99 3.29
N ASN A 51 2.35 -19.98 4.04
CA ASN A 51 2.90 -21.20 4.64
C ASN A 51 2.02 -21.66 5.80
N SER A 52 1.50 -22.90 5.72
CA SER A 52 0.66 -23.49 6.75
C SER A 52 1.42 -24.40 7.74
N ASP A 53 2.74 -24.53 7.60
CA ASP A 53 3.57 -25.41 8.45
C ASP A 53 4.35 -24.63 9.52
N THR A 54 3.67 -23.80 10.30
CA THR A 54 4.33 -22.95 11.31
C THR A 54 4.28 -23.53 12.73
N GLY A 55 3.53 -24.59 12.98
CA GLY A 55 3.28 -25.13 14.32
C GLY A 55 2.30 -24.28 15.17
N ASN A 56 1.98 -23.05 14.73
CA ASN A 56 0.99 -22.17 15.37
C ASN A 56 -0.40 -22.40 14.76
N VAL A 57 -1.37 -22.80 15.58
CA VAL A 57 -2.71 -23.17 15.11
C VAL A 57 -3.45 -22.00 14.48
N ALA A 58 -3.39 -20.81 15.10
CA ALA A 58 -4.05 -19.62 14.58
C ALA A 58 -3.45 -19.19 13.23
N GLU A 59 -2.13 -19.22 13.12
CA GLU A 59 -1.41 -18.87 11.88
C GLU A 59 -1.71 -19.89 10.78
N ASN A 60 -1.71 -21.19 11.08
CA ASN A 60 -2.05 -22.23 10.12
C ASN A 60 -3.48 -22.09 9.60
N LYS A 61 -4.46 -21.78 10.46
CA LYS A 61 -5.84 -21.50 10.04
C LYS A 61 -5.92 -20.26 9.16
N THR A 62 -5.20 -19.21 9.53
CA THR A 62 -5.12 -17.98 8.73
C THR A 62 -4.55 -18.28 7.34
N ASN A 63 -3.42 -18.99 7.27
CA ASN A 63 -2.76 -19.32 6.02
C ASN A 63 -3.63 -20.23 5.13
N GLN A 64 -4.35 -21.20 5.71
CA GLN A 64 -5.29 -22.04 4.96
C GLN A 64 -6.42 -21.20 4.34
N GLU A 65 -7.07 -20.32 5.13
CA GLU A 65 -8.14 -19.46 4.63
C GLU A 65 -7.63 -18.51 3.55
N MET A 66 -6.45 -17.90 3.73
CA MET A 66 -5.86 -17.00 2.75
C MET A 66 -5.46 -17.73 1.46
N ASN A 67 -5.00 -18.97 1.55
CA ASN A 67 -4.73 -19.81 0.37
C ASN A 67 -6.02 -20.13 -0.42
N GLU A 68 -7.15 -20.35 0.25
CA GLU A 68 -8.44 -20.52 -0.42
C GLU A 68 -8.89 -19.24 -1.13
N LEU A 69 -8.73 -18.09 -0.49
CA LEU A 69 -9.05 -16.79 -1.07
C LEU A 69 -8.13 -16.47 -2.27
N SER A 70 -6.83 -16.73 -2.18
CA SER A 70 -5.88 -16.48 -3.26
C SER A 70 -6.10 -17.37 -4.49
N LYS A 71 -6.66 -18.58 -4.32
CA LYS A 71 -7.10 -19.41 -5.44
C LYS A 71 -8.32 -18.84 -6.16
N LYS A 72 -9.18 -18.12 -5.42
CA LYS A 72 -10.41 -17.53 -5.96
C LYS A 72 -10.15 -16.18 -6.64
N TYR A 73 -9.22 -15.38 -6.12
CA TYR A 73 -8.96 -14.02 -6.58
C TYR A 73 -7.53 -13.89 -7.11
N ASN A 74 -7.41 -13.46 -8.35
CA ASN A 74 -6.14 -13.28 -9.05
C ASN A 74 -5.92 -11.79 -9.41
N ASP A 75 -4.82 -11.48 -10.04
CA ASP A 75 -4.40 -10.14 -10.46
C ASP A 75 -5.39 -9.39 -11.37
N LYS A 76 -6.43 -10.07 -11.90
CA LYS A 76 -7.52 -9.46 -12.67
C LYS A 76 -8.69 -9.01 -11.80
N THR A 77 -8.69 -9.35 -10.52
CA THR A 77 -9.74 -9.03 -9.57
C THR A 77 -9.28 -8.00 -8.54
N TRP A 78 -10.13 -7.06 -8.17
CA TRP A 78 -9.78 -6.04 -7.18
C TRP A 78 -9.48 -6.64 -5.79
N GLN A 79 -10.09 -7.77 -5.48
CA GLN A 79 -9.90 -8.49 -4.22
C GLN A 79 -8.44 -8.90 -4.01
N TYR A 80 -7.73 -9.24 -5.08
CA TYR A 80 -6.31 -9.60 -5.02
C TYR A 80 -5.45 -8.49 -4.40
N TYR A 81 -5.74 -7.24 -4.71
CA TYR A 81 -4.95 -6.07 -4.27
C TYR A 81 -5.23 -5.64 -2.83
N VAL A 82 -6.22 -6.23 -2.18
CA VAL A 82 -6.55 -5.96 -0.77
C VAL A 82 -6.24 -7.13 0.16
N MET A 83 -5.60 -8.20 -0.34
CA MET A 83 -5.35 -9.42 0.42
C MET A 83 -4.49 -9.21 1.67
N ASP A 84 -3.55 -8.26 1.68
CA ASP A 84 -2.72 -7.99 2.85
C ASP A 84 -3.56 -7.41 4.00
N TYR A 85 -4.49 -6.53 3.68
CA TYR A 85 -5.46 -6.03 4.67
C TYR A 85 -6.38 -7.15 5.16
N VAL A 86 -6.89 -7.99 4.25
CA VAL A 86 -7.73 -9.15 4.60
C VAL A 86 -6.96 -10.12 5.48
N TYR A 87 -5.68 -10.39 5.18
CA TYR A 87 -4.82 -11.23 6.01
C TYR A 87 -4.75 -10.73 7.46
N THR A 88 -4.57 -9.43 7.65
CA THR A 88 -4.51 -8.83 9.00
C THR A 88 -5.79 -9.10 9.79
N ILE A 89 -6.97 -8.93 9.17
CA ILE A 89 -8.25 -9.15 9.83
C ILE A 89 -8.50 -10.64 10.13
N VAL A 90 -8.21 -11.51 9.17
CA VAL A 90 -8.32 -12.99 9.33
C VAL A 90 -7.37 -13.49 10.41
N SER A 91 -6.15 -12.97 10.43
CA SER A 91 -5.14 -13.31 11.44
C SER A 91 -5.61 -12.89 12.84
N ASN A 92 -6.05 -11.64 13.00
CA ASN A 92 -6.55 -11.12 14.27
C ASN A 92 -7.72 -11.96 14.81
N TYR A 93 -8.68 -12.31 13.95
CA TYR A 93 -9.80 -13.19 14.32
C TYR A 93 -9.34 -14.58 14.78
N ASN A 94 -8.45 -15.24 14.04
CA ASN A 94 -7.99 -16.57 14.38
C ASN A 94 -7.15 -16.57 15.67
N TYR A 95 -6.28 -15.58 15.88
CA TYR A 95 -5.53 -15.43 17.12
C TYR A 95 -6.45 -15.15 18.32
N ALA A 96 -7.44 -14.28 18.18
CA ALA A 96 -8.42 -14.01 19.23
C ALA A 96 -9.22 -15.27 19.60
N LYS A 97 -9.62 -16.04 18.59
CA LYS A 97 -10.38 -17.28 18.76
C LYS A 97 -9.58 -18.38 19.46
N GLU A 98 -8.33 -18.61 19.05
CA GLU A 98 -7.46 -19.61 19.67
C GLU A 98 -7.01 -19.17 21.08
N GLY A 99 -6.86 -17.87 21.30
CA GLY A 99 -6.48 -17.30 22.61
C GLY A 99 -7.65 -17.15 23.58
N ASN A 100 -8.89 -17.50 23.19
CA ASN A 100 -10.13 -17.34 23.98
C ASN A 100 -10.41 -15.90 24.43
N TYR A 101 -10.03 -14.90 23.60
CA TYR A 101 -10.36 -13.49 23.84
C TYR A 101 -11.14 -12.87 22.67
N LEU A 102 -11.76 -13.71 21.84
CA LEU A 102 -12.61 -13.26 20.75
C LEU A 102 -13.81 -12.49 21.32
N ASP A 103 -13.91 -11.22 20.97
CA ASP A 103 -15.04 -10.36 21.30
C ASP A 103 -15.94 -10.10 20.07
N GLU A 104 -17.08 -9.49 20.32
CA GLU A 104 -18.07 -9.19 19.27
C GLU A 104 -17.53 -8.22 18.22
N ASN A 105 -16.61 -7.31 18.58
CA ASN A 105 -16.07 -6.34 17.63
C ASN A 105 -15.15 -7.03 16.61
N ILE A 106 -14.24 -7.90 17.08
CA ILE A 106 -13.32 -8.68 16.24
C ILE A 106 -14.13 -9.59 15.31
N GLU A 107 -15.16 -10.28 15.84
CA GLU A 107 -16.00 -11.16 15.05
C GLU A 107 -16.82 -10.39 14.01
N ASN A 108 -17.39 -9.25 14.35
CA ASN A 108 -18.14 -8.40 13.44
C ASN A 108 -17.25 -7.83 12.35
N GLU A 109 -16.02 -7.41 12.67
CA GLU A 109 -15.06 -6.92 11.70
C GLU A 109 -14.71 -8.00 10.67
N TYR A 110 -14.35 -9.20 11.14
CA TYR A 110 -14.06 -10.35 10.29
C TYR A 110 -15.23 -10.69 9.35
N ASN A 111 -16.43 -10.83 9.90
CA ASN A 111 -17.63 -11.19 9.14
C ASN A 111 -17.97 -10.11 8.09
N THR A 112 -17.83 -8.83 8.46
CA THR A 112 -18.14 -7.70 7.58
C THR A 112 -17.15 -7.61 6.43
N ILE A 113 -15.86 -7.79 6.70
CA ILE A 113 -14.81 -7.80 5.67
C ILE A 113 -14.98 -9.00 4.72
N LYS A 114 -15.28 -10.19 5.24
CA LYS A 114 -15.57 -11.36 4.39
C LYS A 114 -16.77 -11.13 3.48
N LYS A 115 -17.86 -10.56 4.01
CA LYS A 115 -19.02 -10.20 3.23
C LYS A 115 -18.70 -9.18 2.15
N ALA A 116 -17.94 -8.14 2.48
CA ALA A 116 -17.52 -7.12 1.52
C ALA A 116 -16.66 -7.71 0.40
N LEU A 117 -15.68 -8.56 0.75
CA LEU A 117 -14.80 -9.23 -0.21
C LEU A 117 -15.57 -10.11 -1.21
N THR A 118 -16.63 -10.80 -0.74
CA THR A 118 -17.42 -11.70 -1.58
C THR A 118 -18.55 -11.01 -2.34
N SER A 119 -18.89 -9.76 -2.04
CA SER A 119 -19.97 -9.01 -2.66
C SER A 119 -19.66 -8.52 -4.09
N ASP A 120 -18.41 -8.59 -4.52
CA ASP A 120 -17.88 -7.96 -5.75
C ASP A 120 -18.09 -6.44 -5.84
N ASP A 121 -18.46 -5.82 -4.74
CA ASP A 121 -18.64 -4.36 -4.60
C ASP A 121 -17.42 -3.76 -3.89
N TRP A 122 -16.46 -3.29 -4.68
CA TRP A 122 -15.25 -2.68 -4.14
C TRP A 122 -15.54 -1.38 -3.36
N LYS A 123 -16.59 -0.62 -3.70
CA LYS A 123 -16.97 0.60 -2.97
C LYS A 123 -17.50 0.25 -1.58
N TYR A 124 -18.28 -0.82 -1.49
CA TYR A 124 -18.71 -1.34 -0.19
C TYR A 124 -17.50 -1.76 0.67
N PHE A 125 -16.51 -2.44 0.06
CA PHE A 125 -15.27 -2.80 0.76
C PHE A 125 -14.52 -1.56 1.26
N VAL A 126 -14.34 -0.52 0.44
CA VAL A 126 -13.70 0.74 0.85
C VAL A 126 -14.45 1.39 2.02
N ASN A 127 -15.77 1.43 1.97
CA ASN A 127 -16.59 1.99 3.06
C ASN A 127 -16.41 1.21 4.38
N VAL A 128 -16.38 -0.14 4.31
CA VAL A 128 -16.13 -1.00 5.47
C VAL A 128 -14.74 -0.73 6.04
N LYS A 129 -13.70 -0.71 5.18
CA LYS A 129 -12.32 -0.41 5.58
C LYS A 129 -12.21 0.97 6.23
N THR A 130 -12.86 2.00 5.66
CA THR A 130 -12.87 3.35 6.22
C THR A 130 -13.56 3.39 7.57
N LYS A 131 -14.66 2.66 7.75
CA LYS A 131 -15.33 2.55 9.06
C LYS A 131 -14.40 1.94 10.12
N ASN A 132 -13.66 0.89 9.78
CA ASN A 132 -12.73 0.25 10.70
C ASN A 132 -11.58 1.21 11.07
N LEU A 133 -11.00 1.93 10.09
CA LEU A 133 -10.01 2.96 10.34
C LEU A 133 -10.53 4.08 11.26
N ASN A 134 -11.77 4.52 11.11
CA ASN A 134 -12.38 5.50 12.01
C ASN A 134 -12.57 4.97 13.45
N ASN A 135 -12.83 3.68 13.61
CA ASN A 135 -12.90 3.07 14.95
C ASN A 135 -11.49 2.99 15.59
N GLU A 136 -10.48 2.61 14.80
CA GLU A 136 -9.07 2.61 15.22
C GLU A 136 -8.62 4.02 15.62
N LEU A 137 -8.94 5.04 14.82
CA LEU A 137 -8.65 6.44 15.08
C LEU A 137 -9.18 6.89 16.45
N LYS A 138 -10.44 6.59 16.76
CA LYS A 138 -11.04 6.91 18.07
C LYS A 138 -10.27 6.28 19.23
N GLY A 139 -9.84 5.02 19.09
CA GLY A 139 -9.01 4.35 20.08
C GLY A 139 -7.67 5.04 20.33
N TYR A 140 -7.00 5.50 19.28
CA TYR A 140 -5.76 6.27 19.41
C TYR A 140 -6.01 7.67 19.99
N GLU A 141 -7.08 8.36 19.64
CA GLU A 141 -7.45 9.65 20.23
C GLU A 141 -7.75 9.54 21.75
N GLU A 142 -8.38 8.46 22.18
CA GLU A 142 -8.59 8.17 23.59
C GLU A 142 -7.26 7.86 24.30
N SER A 143 -6.40 7.06 23.67
CA SER A 143 -5.08 6.72 24.17
C SER A 143 -4.18 7.97 24.29
N LEU A 144 -4.29 8.91 23.38
CA LEU A 144 -3.56 10.18 23.42
C LEU A 144 -3.91 11.01 24.66
N LYS A 145 -5.19 11.03 25.04
CA LYS A 145 -5.67 11.77 26.24
C LYS A 145 -5.08 11.20 27.53
N SER A 146 -4.80 9.89 27.57
CA SER A 146 -4.25 9.19 28.74
C SER A 146 -2.72 9.05 28.73
N ALA A 147 -2.06 9.39 27.63
CA ALA A 147 -0.61 9.27 27.48
C ALA A 147 0.13 10.25 28.40
N THR A 148 1.07 9.73 29.20
CA THR A 148 1.80 10.51 30.21
C THR A 148 3.21 10.92 29.76
N SER A 149 3.81 10.22 28.82
CA SER A 149 5.15 10.52 28.30
C SER A 149 5.09 11.19 26.93
N ASP A 150 6.02 12.14 26.69
CA ASP A 150 6.11 12.84 25.40
C ASP A 150 6.42 11.87 24.24
N LYS A 151 7.20 10.80 24.51
CA LYS A 151 7.47 9.76 23.53
C LYS A 151 6.17 9.02 23.14
N ALA A 152 5.38 8.59 24.13
CA ALA A 152 4.11 7.90 23.88
C ALA A 152 3.13 8.80 23.12
N LYS A 153 3.06 10.09 23.43
CA LYS A 153 2.22 11.05 22.70
C LYS A 153 2.63 11.15 21.24
N LYS A 154 3.92 11.35 20.96
CA LYS A 154 4.44 11.42 19.59
C LYS A 154 4.19 10.13 18.79
N ASP A 155 4.35 8.97 19.43
CA ASP A 155 4.08 7.70 18.80
C ASP A 155 2.59 7.56 18.42
N ILE A 156 1.69 7.96 19.31
CA ILE A 156 0.25 7.94 19.07
C ILE A 156 -0.15 8.97 18.01
N GLU A 157 0.39 10.18 18.05
CA GLU A 157 0.15 11.23 17.03
C GLU A 157 0.58 10.76 15.63
N ALA A 158 1.68 10.02 15.52
CA ALA A 158 2.13 9.46 14.26
C ALA A 158 1.15 8.39 13.72
N GLU A 159 0.59 7.54 14.59
CA GLU A 159 -0.45 6.58 14.17
C GLU A 159 -1.75 7.29 13.76
N ILE A 160 -2.19 8.31 14.50
CA ILE A 160 -3.34 9.15 14.13
C ILE A 160 -3.13 9.77 12.74
N TYR A 161 -1.93 10.31 12.47
CA TYR A 161 -1.59 10.86 11.16
C TYR A 161 -1.69 9.81 10.05
N ARG A 162 -1.08 8.64 10.26
CA ARG A 162 -1.13 7.51 9.31
C ARG A 162 -2.55 7.09 8.99
N ILE A 163 -3.39 6.96 10.01
CA ILE A 163 -4.80 6.54 9.85
C ILE A 163 -5.59 7.61 9.07
N ASN A 164 -5.41 8.89 9.39
CA ASN A 164 -6.07 9.97 8.68
C ASN A 164 -5.70 9.98 7.18
N VAL A 165 -4.42 9.82 6.84
CA VAL A 165 -3.98 9.70 5.44
C VAL A 165 -4.65 8.50 4.75
N ALA A 166 -4.74 7.35 5.42
CA ALA A 166 -5.41 6.18 4.85
C ALA A 166 -6.91 6.40 4.63
N ILE A 167 -7.59 7.13 5.52
CA ILE A 167 -8.99 7.54 5.37
C ILE A 167 -9.16 8.48 4.17
N GLU A 168 -8.34 9.52 4.07
CA GLU A 168 -8.34 10.46 2.94
C GLU A 168 -8.13 9.75 1.59
N MET A 169 -7.22 8.78 1.54
CA MET A 169 -6.99 8.00 0.32
C MET A 169 -8.18 7.10 -0.03
N ASN A 170 -8.88 6.56 0.96
CA ASN A 170 -10.12 5.82 0.71
C ASN A 170 -11.24 6.73 0.19
N GLU A 171 -11.39 7.94 0.75
CA GLU A 171 -12.34 8.94 0.27
C GLU A 171 -12.01 9.38 -1.17
N TYR A 172 -10.75 9.59 -1.46
CA TYR A 172 -10.27 9.87 -2.82
C TYR A 172 -10.66 8.75 -3.79
N ARG A 173 -10.43 7.46 -3.41
CA ARG A 173 -10.84 6.32 -4.22
C ARG A 173 -12.35 6.33 -4.55
N LEU A 174 -13.19 6.62 -3.56
CA LEU A 174 -14.64 6.68 -3.75
C LEU A 174 -15.06 7.84 -4.65
N LYS A 175 -14.48 9.02 -4.41
CA LYS A 175 -14.78 10.25 -5.16
C LYS A 175 -14.38 10.14 -6.62
N GLU A 176 -13.16 9.70 -6.88
CA GLU A 176 -12.60 9.62 -8.23
C GLU A 176 -12.88 8.25 -8.91
N ASN A 177 -13.67 7.38 -8.25
CA ASN A 177 -14.05 6.05 -8.74
C ASN A 177 -12.84 5.16 -9.08
N VAL A 178 -11.79 5.20 -8.24
CA VAL A 178 -10.56 4.43 -8.41
C VAL A 178 -10.70 3.04 -7.77
N LYS A 179 -10.96 2.04 -8.59
CA LYS A 179 -11.02 0.63 -8.17
C LYS A 179 -9.60 0.14 -7.85
N TYR A 180 -9.47 -0.76 -6.88
CA TYR A 180 -8.18 -1.41 -6.59
C TYR A 180 -7.65 -2.15 -7.83
N GLY A 181 -6.37 -2.00 -8.11
CA GLY A 181 -5.72 -2.56 -9.29
C GLY A 181 -4.22 -2.25 -9.33
N ASN A 182 -3.55 -2.71 -10.37
CA ASN A 182 -2.14 -2.41 -10.64
C ASN A 182 -2.04 -1.33 -11.72
N ASP A 183 -2.24 -0.09 -11.33
CA ASP A 183 -2.10 1.06 -12.21
C ASP A 183 -1.40 2.22 -11.48
N TYR A 184 -1.05 3.25 -12.23
CA TYR A 184 -0.32 4.41 -11.69
C TYR A 184 -1.03 5.09 -10.52
N ILE A 185 -2.37 5.20 -10.56
CA ILE A 185 -3.13 5.89 -9.52
C ILE A 185 -3.14 5.04 -8.23
N ASN A 186 -3.32 3.72 -8.36
CA ASN A 186 -3.26 2.81 -7.22
C ASN A 186 -1.87 2.83 -6.57
N ASN A 187 -0.81 2.76 -7.38
CA ASN A 187 0.57 2.83 -6.88
C ASN A 187 0.83 4.17 -6.16
N ALA A 188 0.37 5.30 -6.71
CA ALA A 188 0.52 6.60 -6.07
C ALA A 188 -0.22 6.69 -4.73
N ILE A 189 -1.41 6.10 -4.61
CA ILE A 189 -2.15 6.02 -3.34
C ILE A 189 -1.39 5.20 -2.31
N ASP A 190 -0.86 4.05 -2.71
CA ASP A 190 -0.11 3.16 -1.83
C ASP A 190 1.22 3.80 -1.39
N ASP A 191 1.89 4.53 -2.27
CA ASP A 191 3.08 5.33 -1.94
C ASP A 191 2.78 6.41 -0.91
N VAL A 192 1.67 7.15 -1.03
CA VAL A 192 1.27 8.18 -0.06
C VAL A 192 1.01 7.57 1.32
N ILE A 193 0.31 6.43 1.39
CA ILE A 193 0.06 5.72 2.66
C ILE A 193 1.38 5.19 3.25
N SER A 194 2.27 4.65 2.42
CA SER A 194 3.59 4.15 2.84
C SER A 194 4.46 5.27 3.39
N LEU A 195 4.52 6.42 2.71
CA LEU A 195 5.27 7.60 3.18
C LEU A 195 4.76 8.11 4.53
N ALA A 196 3.44 8.13 4.74
CA ALA A 196 2.87 8.50 6.04
C ALA A 196 3.35 7.59 7.19
N SER A 197 3.60 6.30 6.90
CA SER A 197 4.15 5.36 7.89
C SER A 197 5.65 5.59 8.17
N GLN A 198 6.40 6.07 7.18
CA GLN A 198 7.86 6.27 7.28
C GLN A 198 8.23 7.52 8.09
N VAL A 199 7.38 8.54 8.13
CA VAL A 199 7.62 9.78 8.89
C VAL A 199 7.97 9.48 10.35
N LYS A 200 7.28 8.54 10.99
CA LYS A 200 7.54 8.09 12.36
C LYS A 200 8.94 7.49 12.53
N THR A 201 9.35 6.63 11.63
CA THR A 201 10.64 5.94 11.70
C THR A 201 11.80 6.91 11.57
N TYR A 202 11.69 7.90 10.70
CA TYR A 202 12.74 8.89 10.47
C TYR A 202 12.98 9.79 11.71
N GLU A 203 11.91 10.31 12.31
CA GLU A 203 12.04 11.16 13.51
C GLU A 203 12.61 10.40 14.72
N THR A 204 12.24 9.13 14.89
CA THR A 204 12.75 8.30 16.00
C THR A 204 14.25 8.00 15.83
N THR A 205 14.69 7.71 14.61
CA THR A 205 16.12 7.43 14.34
C THR A 205 16.99 8.65 14.53
N THR A 206 16.54 9.83 14.08
CA THR A 206 17.30 11.08 14.24
C THR A 206 17.46 11.47 15.71
N ASN A 207 16.45 11.24 16.54
CA ASN A 207 16.52 11.53 17.98
C ASN A 207 17.44 10.57 18.76
N GLU A 208 17.56 9.31 18.33
CA GLU A 208 18.49 8.35 18.93
C GLU A 208 19.95 8.63 18.55
N GLU A 209 20.23 8.94 17.30
CA GLU A 209 21.58 9.32 16.85
C GLU A 209 22.08 10.60 17.53
N THR A 210 21.21 11.60 17.72
CA THR A 210 21.59 12.85 18.40
C THR A 210 21.90 12.62 19.89
N LYS A 211 21.22 11.69 20.55
CA LYS A 211 21.53 11.32 21.95
C LYS A 211 22.83 10.54 22.07
N THR A 212 23.19 9.72 21.11
CA THR A 212 24.44 8.94 21.13
C THR A 212 25.66 9.84 20.90
N THR A 213 25.52 10.93 20.15
CA THR A 213 26.62 11.87 19.86
C THR A 213 26.92 12.83 21.01
N VAL A 214 25.97 13.07 21.92
CA VAL A 214 26.17 13.95 23.09
C VAL A 214 26.81 13.21 24.30
N THR A 215 26.87 11.88 24.27
CA THR A 215 27.42 11.07 25.36
C THR A 215 28.89 10.70 25.15
N THR A 216 29.57 11.16 24.11
CA THR A 216 30.96 10.84 23.76
C THR A 216 31.90 12.06 23.76
N THR A 217 31.56 13.15 24.43
CA THR A 217 32.45 14.25 24.79
C THR A 217 32.30 14.51 26.27
#